data_4f950bff22e6e2033e8d54447aaf60d3
#
_entry.id   4f950bff22e6e2033e8d54447aaf60d3
#
_cell.length_a   1.000
_cell.length_b   1.000
_cell.length_c   1.000
_cell.angle_alpha   90.00
_cell.angle_beta   90.00
_cell.angle_gamma   90.00
#
_symmetry.space_group_name_H-M   'P 1'
#
loop_
_entity.id
_entity.type
_entity.pdbx_description
1 polymer ?
#
loop_
_entity_poly.entity_id
_entity_poly.type
_entity_poly.pdbx_seq_one_letter_code
_entity_poly.pdbx_strand_id
1 'polypeptide(L)' 'MKCWHCNTEVIWGGDNDFEDYGYEGEGIVTNFHCPNCESDYICKHKIK' A
#
# COMPACT_ATOMS: atom_id res chain seq x y z
N MET A 1 -1.19 -7.15 -7.40
CA MET A 1 -1.08 -7.86 -6.10
C MET A 1 -2.42 -8.45 -5.72
N LYS A 2 -2.41 -9.61 -5.13
CA LYS A 2 -3.65 -10.25 -4.69
C LYS A 2 -3.75 -10.27 -3.18
N CYS A 3 -4.98 -10.16 -2.68
CA CYS A 3 -5.26 -10.27 -1.26
C CYS A 3 -4.91 -11.67 -0.77
N TRP A 4 -4.13 -11.77 0.28
CA TRP A 4 -3.76 -13.10 0.80
C TRP A 4 -4.84 -13.70 1.70
N HIS A 5 -5.87 -12.96 2.00
CA HIS A 5 -7.01 -13.49 2.76
C HIS A 5 -8.05 -14.17 1.87
N CYS A 6 -8.44 -13.52 0.78
CA CYS A 6 -9.49 -14.01 -0.11
C CYS A 6 -9.01 -14.22 -1.55
N ASN A 7 -7.75 -13.95 -1.84
CA ASN A 7 -7.12 -14.13 -3.15
C ASN A 7 -7.76 -13.28 -4.27
N THR A 8 -8.45 -12.22 -3.90
CA THR A 8 -9.04 -11.27 -4.85
C THR A 8 -7.99 -10.24 -5.25
N GLU A 9 -7.99 -9.81 -6.51
CA GLU A 9 -7.10 -8.76 -6.98
C GLU A 9 -7.40 -7.47 -6.23
N VAL A 10 -6.39 -6.90 -5.55
CA VAL A 10 -6.56 -5.65 -4.84
C VAL A 10 -6.48 -4.47 -5.78
N ILE A 11 -7.18 -3.40 -5.42
CA ILE A 11 -7.22 -2.17 -6.20
C ILE A 11 -6.16 -1.21 -5.66
N TRP A 12 -5.38 -0.64 -6.59
CA TRP A 12 -4.39 0.37 -6.24
C TRP A 12 -5.10 1.64 -5.75
N GLY A 13 -4.77 2.08 -4.55
CA GLY A 13 -5.39 3.24 -3.94
C GLY A 13 -4.60 4.53 -4.04
N GLY A 14 -3.36 4.45 -4.47
CA GLY A 14 -2.50 5.62 -4.63
C GLY A 14 -1.15 5.48 -3.96
N ASP A 15 -0.23 6.37 -4.33
CA ASP A 15 1.11 6.45 -3.75
C ASP A 15 1.25 7.75 -2.97
N ASN A 16 2.06 7.70 -1.91
CA ASN A 16 2.41 8.88 -1.14
C ASN A 16 3.89 8.80 -0.78
N ASP A 17 4.49 9.95 -0.50
CA ASP A 17 5.89 10.00 -0.08
C ASP A 17 6.00 9.63 1.40
N PHE A 18 7.19 9.18 1.81
CA PHE A 18 7.47 8.90 3.23
C PHE A 18 7.21 10.13 4.10
N GLU A 19 7.52 11.31 3.57
CA GLU A 19 7.33 12.57 4.29
C GLU A 19 5.87 12.79 4.68
N ASP A 20 4.93 12.42 3.80
CA ASP A 20 3.50 12.57 4.06
C ASP A 20 3.03 11.68 5.22
N TYR A 21 3.75 10.60 5.48
CA TYR A 21 3.42 9.66 6.56
C TYR A 21 4.30 9.85 7.80
N GLY A 22 5.24 10.80 7.75
CA GLY A 22 6.16 11.04 8.86
C GLY A 22 7.26 10.00 9.01
N TYR A 23 7.57 9.24 7.97
CA TYR A 23 8.66 8.28 7.99
C TYR A 23 9.99 8.95 7.67
N GLU A 24 11.06 8.41 8.21
CA GLU A 24 12.41 8.90 7.93
C GLU A 24 12.93 8.36 6.59
N GLY A 25 13.71 9.19 5.90
CA GLY A 25 14.34 8.81 4.64
C GLY A 25 13.46 9.10 3.43
N GLU A 26 13.88 8.57 2.29
CA GLU A 26 13.18 8.72 1.04
C GLU A 26 12.54 7.41 0.62
N GLY A 27 11.31 7.47 0.18
CA GLY A 27 10.60 6.28 -0.26
C GLY A 27 9.17 6.60 -0.64
N ILE A 28 8.46 5.56 -1.03
CA ILE A 28 7.08 5.66 -1.46
C ILE A 28 6.24 4.68 -0.66
N VAL A 29 5.07 5.13 -0.24
CA VAL A 29 4.08 4.30 0.42
C VAL A 29 2.93 4.10 -0.56
N THR A 30 2.67 2.85 -0.92
CA THR A 30 1.60 2.51 -1.84
C THR A 30 0.46 1.85 -1.07
N ASN A 31 -0.75 2.31 -1.31
CA ASN A 31 -1.95 1.78 -0.66
C ASN A 31 -2.73 0.91 -1.62
N PHE A 32 -3.22 -0.23 -1.12
CA PHE A 32 -4.09 -1.12 -1.87
C PHE A 32 -5.33 -1.43 -1.03
N HIS A 33 -6.43 -1.67 -1.71
CA HIS A 33 -7.69 -2.01 -1.07
C HIS A 33 -8.28 -3.27 -1.71
N CYS A 34 -8.70 -4.21 -0.88
CA CYS A 34 -9.40 -5.40 -1.36
C CYS A 34 -10.90 -5.12 -1.38
N PRO A 35 -11.54 -5.16 -2.55
CA PRO A 35 -12.98 -4.86 -2.64
C PRO A 35 -13.85 -6.00 -2.14
N ASN A 36 -13.29 -7.18 -1.93
CA ASN A 36 -14.06 -8.34 -1.50
C ASN A 36 -14.17 -8.46 0.02
N CYS A 37 -13.04 -8.39 0.72
CA CYS A 37 -13.02 -8.53 2.19
C CYS A 37 -12.76 -7.21 2.91
N GLU A 38 -12.69 -6.11 2.20
CA GLU A 38 -12.47 -4.77 2.74
C GLU A 38 -11.16 -4.61 3.51
N SER A 39 -10.15 -5.41 3.16
CA SER A 39 -8.83 -5.30 3.75
C SER A 39 -8.03 -4.21 3.04
N ASP A 40 -7.23 -3.50 3.82
CA ASP A 40 -6.32 -2.49 3.27
C ASP A 40 -4.88 -2.96 3.46
N TYR A 41 -4.04 -2.65 2.47
CA TYR A 41 -2.63 -2.99 2.49
C TYR A 41 -1.79 -1.75 2.27
N ILE A 42 -0.69 -1.66 2.99
CA ILE A 42 0.26 -0.56 2.84
C ILE A 42 1.62 -1.16 2.53
N CYS A 43 2.15 -0.81 1.37
CA CYS A 43 3.47 -1.25 0.94
C CYS A 43 4.44 -0.08 1.05
N LYS A 44 5.49 -0.25 1.83
CA LYS A 44 6.55 0.75 1.97
C LYS A 44 7.70 0.38 1.05
N HIS A 45 8.07 1.27 0.17
CA HIS A 45 9.19 1.07 -0.72
C HIS A 45 10.25 2.13 -0.44
N LYS A 46 11.33 1.72 0.21
CA LYS A 46 12.41 2.63 0.56
C LYS A 46 13.37 2.78 -0.61
N ILE A 47 13.59 4.01 -1.05
CA ILE A 47 14.48 4.31 -2.16
C ILE A 47 15.91 4.49 -1.67
N LYS A 48 16.09 5.05 -0.47
CA LYS A 48 17.39 5.25 0.17
C LYS A 48 17.36 4.89 1.64
#